data_c84a14fb98f398e48450227e572e7179
#
_entry.id   c84a14fb98f398e48450227e572e7179
#
_cell.length_a   1.000
_cell.length_b   1.000
_cell.length_c   1.000
_cell.angle_alpha   90.00
_cell.angle_beta   90.00
_cell.angle_gamma   90.00
#
_symmetry.space_group_name_H-M   'P 1'
#
loop_
_entity.id
_entity.type
_entity.pdbx_description
1 polymer ?
#
loop_
_entity_poly.entity_id
_entity_poly.type
_entity_poly.pdbx_seq_one_letter_code
_entity_poly.pdbx_strand_id
1 'polypeptide(L)'
;MTGTPAQVGRHGPTRRRVLTTALAAGAAALGAGALSGCGSALAADDGSTVRLWDPFSGADGGLLNEMVAKAQPDMPGTRVERTVLEWGTPFYTKLAMASSGGRGPDVAVSHMSRLAGYAPTGLLDPWDTDLLAEYGIARDDFADAVWSRTQFDGQTYAVPLDTHPFIVFYHPGPAKKAGLLTADGTLDADAFSSPDRFLAAGKELAKASGKQGIAFGYVTDTAQCWRLFYGLYRQTGGRFELREGGPAEVDVDRMAEVISFMAKVVDGTVNPKHLDYASAIASFVNKQTAMTLSGEWELGTYRAADKNVGAAPFPTVFGTPAVYADSHSFVLPHRDHPDEEHRRRTHRAVAALLKAGQVWATAGHIPAYQPVTRTTAYARLEPQAHYAQAASHVVLDPSVWFAGAGSDFQNAMSQVLQQALLGDMTPDRAARAMVRRLNTFLSKPSPA
;
A
#
# COMPACT_ATOMS: atom_id res chain seq x y z
N MET A 1 -23.94 69.98 -65.82
CA MET A 1 -22.54 70.02 -65.32
C MET A 1 -22.57 69.53 -63.88
N THR A 2 -21.92 68.48 -63.71
CA THR A 2 -21.94 67.54 -62.59
C THR A 2 -21.09 68.01 -61.44
N GLY A 3 -21.64 68.02 -60.23
CA GLY A 3 -20.89 68.27 -59.02
C GLY A 3 -21.15 67.15 -58.00
N THR A 4 -20.14 66.35 -57.73
CA THR A 4 -20.13 65.21 -56.83
C THR A 4 -19.99 65.66 -55.37
N PRO A 5 -20.70 65.15 -54.42
CA PRO A 5 -20.51 65.47 -52.97
C PRO A 5 -19.41 64.59 -52.34
N ALA A 6 -18.60 65.21 -51.48
CA ALA A 6 -17.51 64.62 -50.73
C ALA A 6 -18.02 63.69 -49.63
N GLN A 7 -17.44 62.48 -49.59
CA GLN A 7 -17.62 61.52 -48.51
C GLN A 7 -16.75 61.87 -47.29
N VAL A 8 -17.38 62.05 -46.12
CA VAL A 8 -16.73 62.17 -44.81
C VAL A 8 -16.46 60.77 -44.26
N GLY A 9 -15.17 60.37 -44.27
CA GLY A 9 -14.74 59.10 -43.68
C GLY A 9 -14.78 59.07 -42.14
N ARG A 10 -15.59 58.24 -41.58
CA ARG A 10 -15.58 57.92 -40.17
C ARG A 10 -14.47 56.89 -39.93
N HIS A 11 -13.34 57.29 -39.30
CA HIS A 11 -12.32 56.36 -38.81
C HIS A 11 -12.74 55.79 -37.48
N GLY A 12 -13.19 54.53 -37.46
CA GLY A 12 -13.37 53.74 -36.26
C GLY A 12 -11.98 53.30 -35.70
N PRO A 13 -11.90 53.01 -34.40
CA PRO A 13 -10.63 52.62 -33.77
C PRO A 13 -10.12 51.30 -34.34
N THR A 14 -8.84 51.28 -34.73
CA THR A 14 -8.19 50.11 -35.31
C THR A 14 -8.05 48.97 -34.26
N ARG A 15 -8.20 47.73 -34.71
CA ARG A 15 -8.06 46.51 -33.88
C ARG A 15 -6.83 46.53 -32.97
N ARG A 16 -5.76 47.23 -33.37
CA ARG A 16 -4.53 47.36 -32.60
C ARG A 16 -4.67 48.24 -31.34
N ARG A 17 -5.53 49.26 -31.34
CA ARG A 17 -5.81 50.11 -30.16
C ARG A 17 -6.74 49.44 -29.18
N VAL A 18 -7.65 48.62 -29.62
CA VAL A 18 -8.53 47.82 -28.70
C VAL A 18 -7.74 46.75 -27.97
N LEU A 19 -6.77 46.11 -28.64
CA LEU A 19 -5.90 45.10 -28.01
C LEU A 19 -4.91 45.70 -26.99
N THR A 20 -4.37 46.90 -27.22
CA THR A 20 -3.46 47.56 -26.27
C THR A 20 -4.18 48.07 -25.01
N THR A 21 -5.43 48.51 -25.12
CA THR A 21 -6.22 48.94 -23.93
C THR A 21 -6.72 47.75 -23.10
N ALA A 22 -7.03 46.63 -23.75
CA ALA A 22 -7.40 45.37 -23.05
C ALA A 22 -6.23 44.74 -22.31
N LEU A 23 -5.01 44.83 -22.87
CA LEU A 23 -3.78 44.33 -22.22
C LEU A 23 -3.37 45.18 -21.00
N ALA A 24 -3.56 46.50 -21.03
CA ALA A 24 -3.25 47.38 -19.91
C ALA A 24 -4.22 47.23 -18.74
N ALA A 25 -5.51 46.96 -19.02
CA ALA A 25 -6.52 46.70 -17.99
C ALA A 25 -6.38 45.27 -17.39
N GLY A 26 -5.93 44.29 -18.18
CA GLY A 26 -5.66 42.92 -17.71
C GLY A 26 -4.45 42.82 -16.81
N ALA A 27 -3.38 43.60 -17.06
CA ALA A 27 -2.16 43.60 -16.24
C ALA A 27 -2.35 44.23 -14.85
N ALA A 28 -3.24 45.22 -14.72
CA ALA A 28 -3.56 45.84 -13.45
C ALA A 28 -4.44 44.93 -12.55
N ALA A 29 -5.33 44.12 -13.16
CA ALA A 29 -6.17 43.17 -12.43
C ALA A 29 -5.39 41.89 -12.00
N LEU A 30 -4.37 41.48 -12.74
CA LEU A 30 -3.50 40.35 -12.38
C LEU A 30 -2.45 40.72 -11.32
N GLY A 31 -2.02 41.97 -11.24
CA GLY A 31 -1.07 42.45 -10.21
C GLY A 31 -1.67 42.56 -8.81
N ALA A 32 -2.96 42.84 -8.68
CA ALA A 32 -3.65 42.92 -7.38
C ALA A 32 -4.12 41.54 -6.85
N GLY A 33 -4.35 40.57 -7.74
CA GLY A 33 -4.73 39.20 -7.36
C GLY A 33 -3.55 38.30 -6.98
N ALA A 34 -2.33 38.60 -7.49
CA ALA A 34 -1.14 37.79 -7.22
C ALA A 34 -0.54 38.03 -5.84
N LEU A 35 -0.85 39.15 -5.18
CA LEU A 35 -0.40 39.45 -3.81
C LEU A 35 -1.36 38.94 -2.73
N SER A 36 -2.61 38.59 -3.08
CA SER A 36 -3.55 38.00 -2.14
C SER A 36 -3.58 36.46 -2.15
N GLY A 37 -2.95 35.81 -3.14
CA GLY A 37 -2.87 34.35 -3.26
C GLY A 37 -1.80 33.68 -2.40
N CYS A 38 -0.81 34.42 -1.91
CA CYS A 38 0.22 33.89 -1.00
C CYS A 38 -0.08 34.06 0.48
N GLY A 39 -1.15 34.77 0.83
CA GLY A 39 -1.48 35.08 2.23
C GLY A 39 -2.38 34.06 2.92
N SER A 40 -3.04 33.16 2.20
CA SER A 40 -3.92 32.16 2.83
C SER A 40 -3.25 30.83 3.16
N ALA A 41 -1.99 30.63 2.76
CA ALA A 41 -1.19 29.47 3.15
C ALA A 41 -0.36 29.69 4.43
N LEU A 42 -0.42 30.88 4.98
CA LEU A 42 0.20 31.26 6.27
C LEU A 42 -0.88 31.70 7.26
N ALA A 43 -1.99 30.97 7.36
CA ALA A 43 -2.67 30.93 8.65
C ALA A 43 -1.62 30.39 9.62
N ALA A 44 -1.14 31.23 10.53
CA ALA A 44 -0.21 30.82 11.56
C ALA A 44 -0.77 29.56 12.19
N ASP A 45 -0.04 28.44 12.06
CA ASP A 45 -0.36 27.23 12.80
C ASP A 45 -0.38 27.68 14.26
N ASP A 46 -1.54 27.63 14.90
CA ASP A 46 -1.72 27.98 16.31
C ASP A 46 -1.02 26.97 17.23
N GLY A 47 -0.24 26.11 16.61
CA GLY A 47 0.48 25.00 17.26
C GLY A 47 -0.44 23.86 17.65
N SER A 48 -1.74 23.89 17.34
CA SER A 48 -2.72 22.84 17.71
C SER A 48 -2.84 21.72 16.68
N THR A 49 -2.31 21.91 15.48
CA THR A 49 -2.48 20.98 14.35
C THR A 49 -1.34 19.98 14.24
N VAL A 50 -1.67 18.71 14.05
CA VAL A 50 -0.75 17.64 13.62
C VAL A 50 -1.04 17.31 12.16
N ARG A 51 -0.11 17.60 11.26
CA ARG A 51 -0.22 17.34 9.82
C ARG A 51 0.19 15.89 9.54
N LEU A 52 -0.75 15.11 9.06
CA LEU A 52 -0.56 13.70 8.71
C LEU A 52 -0.60 13.53 7.19
N TRP A 53 0.46 12.98 6.60
CA TRP A 53 0.43 12.52 5.20
C TRP A 53 0.23 11.02 5.14
N ASP A 54 -0.67 10.59 4.26
CA ASP A 54 -0.96 9.17 4.07
C ASP A 54 -1.33 8.84 2.61
N PRO A 55 -1.18 7.58 2.19
CA PRO A 55 -1.53 7.14 0.84
C PRO A 55 -2.95 6.57 0.74
N PHE A 56 -3.78 6.68 1.78
CA PHE A 56 -5.06 6.00 1.85
C PHE A 56 -6.17 6.77 1.13
N SER A 57 -6.69 6.16 0.08
CA SER A 57 -7.86 6.63 -0.67
C SER A 57 -9.04 5.65 -0.51
N GLY A 58 -10.18 5.95 -1.12
CA GLY A 58 -11.34 5.05 -1.12
C GLY A 58 -11.83 4.68 0.29
N ALA A 59 -12.06 3.39 0.51
CA ALA A 59 -12.59 2.87 1.77
C ALA A 59 -11.64 3.11 2.95
N ASP A 60 -10.34 2.82 2.78
CA ASP A 60 -9.33 3.03 3.82
C ASP A 60 -9.19 4.49 4.21
N GLY A 61 -9.26 5.39 3.23
CA GLY A 61 -9.24 6.84 3.49
C GLY A 61 -10.43 7.30 4.33
N GLY A 62 -11.61 6.75 4.08
CA GLY A 62 -12.83 6.99 4.87
C GLY A 62 -12.66 6.50 6.31
N LEU A 63 -12.19 5.27 6.48
CA LEU A 63 -12.00 4.66 7.80
C LEU A 63 -10.87 5.31 8.61
N LEU A 64 -9.81 5.79 7.96
CA LEU A 64 -8.82 6.60 8.70
C LEU A 64 -9.41 7.93 9.20
N ASN A 65 -10.33 8.57 8.45
CA ASN A 65 -11.06 9.74 8.97
C ASN A 65 -11.92 9.38 10.19
N GLU A 66 -12.63 8.25 10.15
CA GLU A 66 -13.39 7.75 11.30
C GLU A 66 -12.49 7.43 12.50
N MET A 67 -11.34 6.84 12.26
CA MET A 67 -10.33 6.56 13.29
C MET A 67 -9.80 7.84 13.93
N VAL A 68 -9.51 8.89 13.16
CA VAL A 68 -9.13 10.22 13.66
C VAL A 68 -10.24 10.81 14.51
N ALA A 69 -11.50 10.75 14.05
CA ALA A 69 -12.65 11.24 14.81
C ALA A 69 -12.85 10.47 16.12
N LYS A 70 -12.66 9.15 16.10
CA LYS A 70 -12.74 8.28 17.28
C LYS A 70 -11.65 8.57 18.30
N ALA A 71 -10.45 8.91 17.83
CA ALA A 71 -9.29 9.23 18.67
C ALA A 71 -9.35 10.65 19.27
N GLN A 72 -10.19 11.56 18.71
CA GLN A 72 -10.24 12.97 19.09
C GLN A 72 -10.41 13.24 20.60
N PRO A 73 -11.23 12.48 21.37
CA PRO A 73 -11.35 12.69 22.82
C PRO A 73 -10.04 12.49 23.60
N ASP A 74 -9.13 11.64 23.09
CA ASP A 74 -7.84 11.34 23.70
C ASP A 74 -6.75 12.36 23.28
N MET A 75 -7.11 13.33 22.43
CA MET A 75 -6.23 14.38 21.90
C MET A 75 -6.76 15.78 22.20
N PRO A 76 -7.06 16.16 23.45
CA PRO A 76 -7.63 17.46 23.74
C PRO A 76 -6.70 18.58 23.25
N GLY A 77 -7.27 19.59 22.56
CA GLY A 77 -6.53 20.70 22.00
C GLY A 77 -5.65 20.36 20.80
N THR A 78 -5.76 19.16 20.24
CA THR A 78 -5.03 18.74 19.05
C THR A 78 -5.99 18.42 17.90
N ARG A 79 -5.72 18.93 16.71
CA ARG A 79 -6.42 18.62 15.48
C ARG A 79 -5.48 17.85 14.55
N VAL A 80 -5.92 16.73 14.03
CA VAL A 80 -5.18 16.01 12.99
C VAL A 80 -5.68 16.45 11.62
N GLU A 81 -4.78 17.01 10.80
CA GLU A 81 -5.06 17.42 9.43
C GLU A 81 -4.39 16.47 8.45
N ARG A 82 -5.21 15.73 7.71
CA ARG A 82 -4.75 14.74 6.74
C ARG A 82 -4.52 15.35 5.36
N THR A 83 -3.43 14.93 4.73
CA THR A 83 -3.18 15.13 3.31
C THR A 83 -3.01 13.76 2.65
N VAL A 84 -3.98 13.41 1.81
CA VAL A 84 -3.92 12.16 1.03
C VAL A 84 -3.09 12.38 -0.22
N LEU A 85 -2.11 11.51 -0.44
CA LEU A 85 -1.23 11.53 -1.60
C LEU A 85 -1.37 10.23 -2.38
N GLU A 86 -1.15 10.28 -3.70
CA GLU A 86 -1.23 9.11 -4.56
C GLU A 86 -0.22 8.03 -4.12
N TRP A 87 -0.71 6.80 -3.91
CA TRP A 87 0.11 5.66 -3.50
C TRP A 87 1.21 5.32 -4.51
N GLY A 88 2.28 4.74 -3.99
CA GLY A 88 3.42 4.27 -4.80
C GLY A 88 4.52 5.30 -4.95
N THR A 89 5.23 5.28 -6.06
CA THR A 89 6.37 6.16 -6.30
C THR A 89 6.09 7.66 -6.08
N PRO A 90 4.92 8.22 -6.47
CA PRO A 90 4.61 9.64 -6.21
C PRO A 90 4.62 9.99 -4.72
N PHE A 91 3.99 9.16 -3.87
CA PHE A 91 3.97 9.35 -2.43
C PHE A 91 5.38 9.36 -1.83
N TYR A 92 6.15 8.31 -2.12
CA TYR A 92 7.48 8.14 -1.53
C TYR A 92 8.49 9.19 -2.01
N THR A 93 8.43 9.58 -3.28
CA THR A 93 9.26 10.67 -3.80
C THR A 93 8.95 11.98 -3.10
N LYS A 94 7.66 12.31 -2.96
CA LYS A 94 7.24 13.56 -2.30
C LYS A 94 7.62 13.57 -0.83
N LEU A 95 7.45 12.44 -0.13
CA LEU A 95 7.84 12.30 1.27
C LEU A 95 9.35 12.49 1.44
N ALA A 96 10.16 11.79 0.64
CA ALA A 96 11.63 11.91 0.69
C ALA A 96 12.11 13.33 0.39
N MET A 97 11.54 14.00 -0.63
CA MET A 97 11.90 15.40 -0.95
C MET A 97 11.52 16.37 0.17
N ALA A 98 10.36 16.20 0.79
CA ALA A 98 9.92 17.05 1.88
C ALA A 98 10.78 16.85 3.14
N SER A 99 11.10 15.59 3.47
CA SER A 99 12.00 15.22 4.57
C SER A 99 13.41 15.78 4.34
N SER A 100 13.99 15.56 3.17
CA SER A 100 15.32 16.09 2.82
C SER A 100 15.40 17.63 2.88
N GLY A 101 14.29 18.33 2.69
CA GLY A 101 14.19 19.78 2.79
C GLY A 101 13.79 20.29 4.18
N GLY A 102 13.71 19.43 5.20
CA GLY A 102 13.30 19.79 6.57
C GLY A 102 11.86 20.33 6.67
N ARG A 103 11.01 20.08 5.67
CA ARG A 103 9.64 20.63 5.52
C ARG A 103 8.58 19.53 5.41
N GLY A 104 8.86 18.36 5.95
CA GLY A 104 7.93 17.25 6.00
C GLY A 104 6.68 17.57 6.83
N PRO A 105 5.64 16.69 6.74
CA PRO A 105 4.53 16.72 7.69
C PRO A 105 5.04 16.39 9.09
N ASP A 106 4.18 16.49 10.09
CA ASP A 106 4.55 16.18 11.47
C ASP A 106 4.63 14.67 11.68
N VAL A 107 3.81 13.93 10.95
CA VAL A 107 3.82 12.48 10.89
C VAL A 107 3.38 12.04 9.49
N ALA A 108 3.90 10.91 9.02
CA ALA A 108 3.44 10.29 7.79
C ALA A 108 3.16 8.80 8.01
N VAL A 109 2.26 8.23 7.22
CA VAL A 109 2.12 6.77 7.12
C VAL A 109 3.03 6.27 6.03
N SER A 110 3.97 5.41 6.39
CA SER A 110 4.89 4.76 5.45
C SER A 110 4.77 3.24 5.56
N HIS A 111 5.04 2.53 4.48
CA HIS A 111 5.21 1.08 4.57
C HIS A 111 6.53 0.75 5.27
N MET A 112 6.50 -0.21 6.18
CA MET A 112 7.66 -0.67 6.95
C MET A 112 8.82 -1.10 6.05
N SER A 113 8.50 -1.71 4.91
CA SER A 113 9.48 -2.13 3.90
C SER A 113 10.33 -0.98 3.33
N ARG A 114 9.92 0.29 3.50
CA ARG A 114 10.67 1.47 3.04
C ARG A 114 11.70 1.98 4.05
N LEU A 115 11.62 1.54 5.30
CA LEU A 115 12.46 2.07 6.38
C LEU A 115 13.95 1.86 6.15
N ALA A 116 14.36 0.72 5.58
CA ALA A 116 15.76 0.42 5.28
C ALA A 116 16.42 1.44 4.33
N GLY A 117 15.62 2.12 3.50
CA GLY A 117 16.11 3.19 2.63
C GLY A 117 15.95 4.60 3.21
N TYR A 118 15.16 4.78 4.25
CA TYR A 118 14.81 6.11 4.77
C TYR A 118 15.47 6.42 6.12
N ALA A 119 15.48 5.47 7.05
CA ALA A 119 16.06 5.69 8.37
C ALA A 119 17.58 5.94 8.32
N PRO A 120 18.40 5.13 7.63
CA PRO A 120 19.85 5.36 7.59
C PRO A 120 20.27 6.63 6.83
N THR A 121 19.39 7.15 5.96
CA THR A 121 19.69 8.35 5.15
C THR A 121 19.33 9.67 5.82
N GLY A 122 18.85 9.64 7.07
CA GLY A 122 18.44 10.85 7.78
C GLY A 122 17.14 11.48 7.26
N LEU A 123 16.33 10.75 6.46
CA LEU A 123 15.03 11.23 6.00
C LEU A 123 13.94 11.13 7.07
N LEU A 124 14.20 10.40 8.16
CA LEU A 124 13.29 10.21 9.27
C LEU A 124 13.98 10.56 10.58
N ASP A 125 13.24 11.14 11.51
CA ASP A 125 13.64 11.31 12.90
C ASP A 125 13.18 10.11 13.73
N PRO A 126 13.94 9.71 14.78
CA PRO A 126 13.54 8.60 15.64
C PRO A 126 12.36 8.98 16.54
N TRP A 127 11.53 8.01 16.83
CA TRP A 127 10.50 8.11 17.87
C TRP A 127 11.10 8.08 19.26
N ASP A 128 10.56 8.88 20.14
CA ASP A 128 10.81 8.80 21.58
C ASP A 128 9.88 7.72 22.16
N THR A 129 10.44 6.56 22.42
CA THR A 129 9.69 5.40 22.95
C THR A 129 9.23 5.60 24.39
N ASP A 130 9.97 6.38 25.20
CA ASP A 130 9.59 6.71 26.56
C ASP A 130 8.37 7.63 26.56
N LEU A 131 8.39 8.61 25.66
CA LEU A 131 7.25 9.50 25.48
C LEU A 131 6.00 8.75 24.94
N LEU A 132 6.17 7.76 24.07
CA LEU A 132 5.05 6.89 23.66
C LEU A 132 4.52 6.08 24.85
N ALA A 133 5.39 5.58 25.72
CA ALA A 133 5.01 4.86 26.93
C ALA A 133 4.24 5.76 27.92
N GLU A 134 4.57 7.04 28.05
CA GLU A 134 3.78 8.02 28.82
C GLU A 134 2.32 8.10 28.31
N TYR A 135 2.11 7.91 27.00
CA TYR A 135 0.79 7.85 26.39
C TYR A 135 0.19 6.43 26.31
N GLY A 136 0.82 5.45 26.98
CA GLY A 136 0.32 4.08 27.11
C GLY A 136 0.52 3.23 25.86
N ILE A 137 1.57 3.46 25.11
CA ILE A 137 2.01 2.63 23.98
C ILE A 137 3.39 2.09 24.33
N ALA A 138 3.47 0.83 24.66
CA ALA A 138 4.70 0.15 25.04
C ALA A 138 5.21 -0.76 23.90
N ARG A 139 6.50 -1.05 23.93
CA ARG A 139 7.11 -1.99 22.99
C ARG A 139 6.42 -3.37 23.02
N ASP A 140 6.04 -3.85 24.20
CA ASP A 140 5.42 -5.17 24.41
C ASP A 140 3.97 -5.26 23.90
N ASP A 141 3.42 -4.14 23.45
CA ASP A 141 2.13 -4.10 22.76
C ASP A 141 2.22 -4.53 21.29
N PHE A 142 3.42 -4.83 20.78
CA PHE A 142 3.68 -5.21 19.39
C PHE A 142 4.39 -6.56 19.30
N ALA A 143 4.15 -7.29 18.20
CA ALA A 143 4.86 -8.54 17.95
C ALA A 143 6.35 -8.28 17.63
N ASP A 144 7.25 -9.13 18.15
CA ASP A 144 8.70 -9.02 17.96
C ASP A 144 9.12 -8.93 16.49
N ALA A 145 8.52 -9.76 15.65
CA ALA A 145 8.83 -9.81 14.22
C ALA A 145 8.54 -8.49 13.51
N VAL A 146 7.50 -7.76 13.92
CA VAL A 146 7.13 -6.46 13.35
C VAL A 146 7.95 -5.35 13.99
N TRP A 147 8.07 -5.35 15.33
CA TRP A 147 8.81 -4.30 16.04
C TRP A 147 10.29 -4.26 15.68
N SER A 148 10.95 -5.42 15.55
CA SER A 148 12.39 -5.48 15.18
C SER A 148 12.69 -4.79 13.84
N ARG A 149 11.71 -4.71 12.94
CA ARG A 149 11.85 -4.06 11.63
C ARG A 149 11.76 -2.53 11.69
N THR A 150 11.34 -1.97 12.84
CA THR A 150 11.26 -0.52 13.05
C THR A 150 12.57 0.11 13.47
N GLN A 151 13.60 -0.72 13.78
CA GLN A 151 14.81 -0.28 14.44
C GLN A 151 16.01 -0.25 13.51
N PHE A 152 16.77 0.84 13.58
CA PHE A 152 18.06 1.04 12.92
C PHE A 152 19.01 1.71 13.93
N ASP A 153 20.23 1.18 14.07
CA ASP A 153 21.26 1.67 14.99
C ASP A 153 20.76 1.89 16.43
N GLY A 154 19.91 0.98 16.90
CA GLY A 154 19.37 1.03 18.26
C GLY A 154 18.26 2.06 18.50
N GLN A 155 17.81 2.76 17.43
CA GLN A 155 16.71 3.73 17.52
C GLN A 155 15.47 3.23 16.76
N THR A 156 14.28 3.66 17.20
CA THR A 156 13.00 3.30 16.63
C THR A 156 12.53 4.37 15.65
N TYR A 157 12.41 4.05 14.36
CA TYR A 157 12.02 5.01 13.31
C TYR A 157 10.57 4.88 12.85
N ALA A 158 9.85 3.87 13.31
CA ALA A 158 8.45 3.69 12.97
C ALA A 158 7.66 3.13 14.14
N VAL A 159 6.37 3.48 14.20
CA VAL A 159 5.39 2.86 15.09
C VAL A 159 4.37 2.13 14.23
N PRO A 160 4.30 0.79 14.29
CA PRO A 160 3.44 0.00 13.42
C PRO A 160 1.96 0.28 13.65
N LEU A 161 1.22 0.55 12.57
CA LEU A 161 -0.24 0.73 12.59
C LEU A 161 -0.94 -0.62 12.40
N ASP A 162 -0.47 -1.40 11.43
CA ASP A 162 -1.09 -2.68 11.06
C ASP A 162 -0.06 -3.70 10.57
N THR A 163 -0.56 -4.87 10.25
CA THR A 163 0.05 -5.84 9.36
C THR A 163 -0.97 -6.17 8.30
N HIS A 164 -0.62 -5.99 7.02
CA HIS A 164 -1.55 -6.17 5.90
C HIS A 164 -1.06 -7.30 4.97
N PRO A 165 -1.51 -8.54 5.24
CA PRO A 165 -1.11 -9.71 4.46
C PRO A 165 -1.84 -9.80 3.12
N PHE A 166 -1.18 -10.49 2.17
CA PHE A 166 -1.83 -10.99 0.96
C PHE A 166 -2.63 -12.23 1.30
N ILE A 167 -3.94 -12.22 1.02
CA ILE A 167 -4.90 -13.26 1.44
C ILE A 167 -5.73 -13.74 0.25
N VAL A 168 -6.72 -14.60 0.52
CA VAL A 168 -7.72 -15.00 -0.45
C VAL A 168 -9.11 -14.56 0.00
N PHE A 169 -9.91 -14.05 -0.95
CA PHE A 169 -11.33 -13.83 -0.78
C PHE A 169 -12.12 -14.80 -1.66
N TYR A 170 -13.31 -15.21 -1.23
CA TYR A 170 -14.12 -16.15 -1.97
C TYR A 170 -15.62 -15.90 -1.75
N HIS A 171 -16.41 -16.30 -2.74
CA HIS A 171 -17.86 -16.37 -2.60
C HIS A 171 -18.25 -17.70 -1.97
N PRO A 172 -18.90 -17.71 -0.78
CA PRO A 172 -19.21 -18.97 -0.07
C PRO A 172 -20.10 -19.94 -0.85
N GLY A 173 -21.02 -19.43 -1.68
CA GLY A 173 -21.89 -20.26 -2.48
C GLY A 173 -21.14 -21.19 -3.45
N PRO A 174 -20.34 -20.68 -4.39
CA PRO A 174 -19.48 -21.49 -5.26
C PRO A 174 -18.49 -22.37 -4.47
N ALA A 175 -17.86 -21.86 -3.41
CA ALA A 175 -16.90 -22.62 -2.60
C ALA A 175 -17.57 -23.83 -1.94
N LYS A 176 -18.78 -23.67 -1.36
CA LYS A 176 -19.57 -24.76 -0.79
C LYS A 176 -19.96 -25.79 -1.86
N LYS A 177 -20.43 -25.33 -3.02
CA LYS A 177 -20.83 -26.22 -4.13
C LYS A 177 -19.64 -27.00 -4.70
N ALA A 178 -18.42 -26.42 -4.64
CA ALA A 178 -17.19 -27.07 -5.03
C ALA A 178 -16.64 -28.04 -3.96
N GLY A 179 -17.23 -28.09 -2.75
CA GLY A 179 -16.74 -28.92 -1.66
C GLY A 179 -15.44 -28.40 -1.03
N LEU A 180 -15.19 -27.09 -1.09
CA LEU A 180 -13.96 -26.44 -0.64
C LEU A 180 -14.12 -25.68 0.69
N LEU A 181 -15.21 -25.96 1.41
CA LEU A 181 -15.41 -25.42 2.78
C LEU A 181 -15.35 -26.55 3.80
N THR A 182 -14.77 -26.25 4.95
CA THR A 182 -14.78 -27.07 6.15
C THR A 182 -16.20 -27.12 6.78
N ALA A 183 -16.39 -27.91 7.80
CA ALA A 183 -17.68 -28.06 8.48
C ALA A 183 -18.18 -26.77 9.14
N ASP A 184 -17.28 -25.90 9.57
CA ASP A 184 -17.56 -24.57 10.15
C ASP A 184 -17.78 -23.47 9.09
N GLY A 185 -17.68 -23.80 7.80
CA GLY A 185 -17.95 -22.89 6.69
C GLY A 185 -16.77 -22.03 6.27
N THR A 186 -15.58 -22.26 6.80
CA THR A 186 -14.34 -21.60 6.36
C THR A 186 -13.72 -22.32 5.15
N LEU A 187 -12.79 -21.67 4.44
CA LEU A 187 -12.08 -22.27 3.32
C LEU A 187 -11.19 -23.43 3.80
N ASP A 188 -11.33 -24.60 3.17
CA ASP A 188 -10.48 -25.75 3.44
C ASP A 188 -9.07 -25.54 2.87
N ALA A 189 -8.12 -25.19 3.73
CA ALA A 189 -6.73 -24.94 3.33
C ALA A 189 -6.07 -26.18 2.71
N ASP A 190 -6.45 -27.39 3.11
CA ASP A 190 -5.88 -28.63 2.59
C ASP A 190 -6.21 -28.84 1.12
N ALA A 191 -7.35 -28.33 0.64
CA ALA A 191 -7.72 -28.36 -0.78
C ALA A 191 -6.76 -27.56 -1.67
N PHE A 192 -5.92 -26.71 -1.10
CA PHE A 192 -4.96 -25.83 -1.80
C PHE A 192 -3.49 -26.12 -1.43
N SER A 193 -3.19 -27.20 -0.73
CA SER A 193 -1.90 -27.49 -0.08
C SER A 193 -0.76 -27.94 -1.02
N SER A 194 -0.95 -27.88 -2.34
CA SER A 194 0.11 -28.06 -3.33
C SER A 194 -0.23 -27.32 -4.63
N PRO A 195 0.73 -27.08 -5.55
CA PRO A 195 0.47 -26.48 -6.85
C PRO A 195 -0.66 -27.17 -7.63
N ASP A 196 -0.65 -28.51 -7.70
CA ASP A 196 -1.66 -29.28 -8.42
C ASP A 196 -3.03 -29.20 -7.74
N ARG A 197 -3.09 -29.28 -6.42
CA ARG A 197 -4.34 -29.14 -5.65
C ARG A 197 -4.91 -27.74 -5.78
N PHE A 198 -4.09 -26.71 -5.75
CA PHE A 198 -4.52 -25.33 -5.95
C PHE A 198 -5.19 -25.14 -7.30
N LEU A 199 -4.56 -25.65 -8.39
CA LEU A 199 -5.12 -25.57 -9.74
C LEU A 199 -6.40 -26.42 -9.88
N ALA A 200 -6.45 -27.59 -9.25
CA ALA A 200 -7.65 -28.43 -9.21
C ALA A 200 -8.80 -27.73 -8.49
N ALA A 201 -8.56 -27.12 -7.32
CA ALA A 201 -9.56 -26.35 -6.59
C ALA A 201 -10.07 -25.15 -7.43
N GLY A 202 -9.16 -24.46 -8.13
CA GLY A 202 -9.53 -23.38 -9.05
C GLY A 202 -10.47 -23.85 -10.16
N LYS A 203 -10.26 -25.05 -10.73
CA LYS A 203 -11.14 -25.66 -11.74
C LYS A 203 -12.51 -26.04 -11.15
N GLU A 204 -12.54 -26.61 -9.94
CA GLU A 204 -13.80 -26.92 -9.27
C GLU A 204 -14.59 -25.65 -8.92
N LEU A 205 -13.93 -24.57 -8.52
CA LEU A 205 -14.56 -23.26 -8.34
C LEU A 205 -15.17 -22.73 -9.66
N ALA A 206 -14.44 -22.85 -10.78
CA ALA A 206 -14.94 -22.45 -12.09
C ALA A 206 -16.19 -23.25 -12.48
N LYS A 207 -16.15 -24.58 -12.31
CA LYS A 207 -17.29 -25.49 -12.57
C LYS A 207 -18.49 -25.17 -11.66
N ALA A 208 -18.24 -24.94 -10.37
CA ALA A 208 -19.29 -24.64 -9.38
C ALA A 208 -19.99 -23.31 -9.63
N SER A 209 -19.24 -22.29 -10.05
CA SER A 209 -19.75 -20.96 -10.35
C SER A 209 -20.37 -20.86 -11.76
N GLY A 210 -19.97 -21.72 -12.69
CA GLY A 210 -20.25 -21.58 -14.12
C GLY A 210 -19.51 -20.42 -14.78
N LYS A 211 -18.44 -19.92 -14.15
CA LYS A 211 -17.62 -18.77 -14.53
C LYS A 211 -16.13 -19.12 -14.38
N GLN A 212 -15.27 -18.14 -14.17
CA GLN A 212 -13.85 -18.39 -13.85
C GLN A 212 -13.69 -18.74 -12.36
N GLY A 213 -12.67 -19.53 -12.04
CA GLY A 213 -12.41 -19.97 -10.66
C GLY A 213 -11.76 -18.88 -9.80
N ILE A 214 -10.75 -18.23 -10.35
CA ILE A 214 -9.87 -17.31 -9.61
C ILE A 214 -9.74 -16.00 -10.36
N ALA A 215 -9.58 -14.89 -9.65
CA ALA A 215 -9.11 -13.60 -10.16
C ALA A 215 -7.76 -13.25 -9.52
N PHE A 216 -6.78 -12.95 -10.34
CA PHE A 216 -5.50 -12.36 -9.94
C PHE A 216 -5.08 -11.35 -11.01
N GLY A 217 -4.97 -10.08 -10.61
CA GLY A 217 -4.50 -9.02 -11.49
C GLY A 217 -2.98 -9.03 -11.57
N TYR A 218 -2.43 -9.22 -12.76
CA TYR A 218 -0.97 -9.35 -12.95
C TYR A 218 -0.42 -8.45 -14.06
N VAL A 219 -1.28 -7.87 -14.89
CA VAL A 219 -0.89 -6.94 -15.95
C VAL A 219 -0.89 -5.52 -15.39
N THR A 220 0.08 -4.70 -15.75
CA THR A 220 0.25 -3.27 -15.38
C THR A 220 0.58 -2.98 -13.92
N ASP A 221 -0.12 -3.56 -12.94
CA ASP A 221 0.24 -3.40 -11.52
C ASP A 221 1.49 -4.22 -11.19
N THR A 222 2.54 -3.54 -10.78
CA THR A 222 3.81 -4.18 -10.47
C THR A 222 3.89 -4.71 -9.05
N ALA A 223 3.05 -4.26 -8.12
CA ALA A 223 3.09 -4.71 -6.74
C ALA A 223 2.54 -6.15 -6.58
N GLN A 224 1.42 -6.47 -7.26
CA GLN A 224 0.73 -7.75 -7.08
C GLN A 224 1.59 -8.95 -7.47
N CYS A 225 2.29 -8.86 -8.61
CA CYS A 225 3.17 -9.95 -9.05
C CYS A 225 4.26 -10.25 -8.03
N TRP A 226 4.91 -9.22 -7.50
CA TRP A 226 5.95 -9.38 -6.50
C TRP A 226 5.40 -9.98 -5.20
N ARG A 227 4.29 -9.47 -4.70
CA ARG A 227 3.65 -9.94 -3.46
C ARG A 227 3.32 -11.43 -3.52
N LEU A 228 2.66 -11.86 -4.58
CA LEU A 228 2.32 -13.27 -4.76
C LEU A 228 3.58 -14.12 -4.93
N PHE A 229 4.52 -13.70 -5.80
CA PHE A 229 5.77 -14.42 -6.03
C PHE A 229 6.56 -14.57 -4.73
N TYR A 230 6.79 -13.49 -4.01
CA TYR A 230 7.66 -13.52 -2.83
C TYR A 230 7.05 -14.35 -1.69
N GLY A 231 5.74 -14.24 -1.46
CA GLY A 231 5.04 -15.10 -0.51
C GLY A 231 5.19 -16.58 -0.85
N LEU A 232 4.90 -16.97 -2.10
CA LEU A 232 5.04 -18.35 -2.58
C LEU A 232 6.50 -18.84 -2.53
N TYR A 233 7.46 -17.99 -2.94
CA TYR A 233 8.87 -18.35 -2.89
C TYR A 233 9.32 -18.64 -1.46
N ARG A 234 8.90 -17.86 -0.49
CA ARG A 234 9.21 -18.11 0.93
C ARG A 234 8.57 -19.41 1.44
N GLN A 235 7.44 -19.84 0.88
CA GLN A 235 6.84 -21.15 1.18
C GLN A 235 7.71 -22.32 0.72
N THR A 236 8.57 -22.15 -0.28
CA THR A 236 9.48 -23.20 -0.72
C THR A 236 10.63 -23.46 0.27
N GLY A 237 10.82 -22.57 1.25
CA GLY A 237 12.01 -22.55 2.10
C GLY A 237 13.29 -22.10 1.37
N GLY A 238 13.17 -21.59 0.14
CA GLY A 238 14.28 -21.09 -0.66
C GLY A 238 15.01 -19.93 0.00
N ARG A 239 16.34 -19.92 -0.15
CA ARG A 239 17.21 -18.86 0.36
C ARG A 239 16.98 -17.56 -0.42
N PHE A 240 16.84 -16.46 0.28
CA PHE A 240 16.72 -15.13 -0.31
C PHE A 240 17.48 -14.13 0.57
N GLU A 241 18.78 -13.99 0.30
CA GLU A 241 19.66 -13.11 1.04
C GLU A 241 20.27 -12.06 0.12
N LEU A 242 20.11 -10.82 0.49
CA LEU A 242 20.62 -9.66 -0.22
C LEU A 242 21.58 -8.91 0.71
N ARG A 243 22.87 -8.88 0.33
CA ARG A 243 23.91 -8.15 1.07
C ARG A 243 24.51 -7.10 0.16
N GLU A 244 24.50 -5.87 0.61
CA GLU A 244 25.07 -4.75 -0.16
C GLU A 244 26.53 -5.04 -0.53
N GLY A 245 26.88 -4.73 -1.78
CA GLY A 245 28.22 -4.99 -2.32
C GLY A 245 28.53 -6.45 -2.64
N GLY A 246 27.63 -7.39 -2.30
CA GLY A 246 27.73 -8.81 -2.61
C GLY A 246 26.77 -9.27 -3.70
N PRO A 247 26.87 -10.52 -4.16
CA PRO A 247 25.87 -11.10 -5.05
C PRO A 247 24.60 -11.46 -4.30
N ALA A 248 23.45 -11.48 -5.00
CA ALA A 248 22.22 -12.05 -4.48
C ALA A 248 22.38 -13.55 -4.26
N GLU A 249 22.14 -14.02 -3.04
CA GLU A 249 22.17 -15.42 -2.67
C GLU A 249 20.73 -15.94 -2.63
N VAL A 250 20.25 -16.44 -3.77
CA VAL A 250 18.89 -16.90 -3.99
C VAL A 250 18.86 -18.28 -4.65
N ASP A 251 17.83 -19.06 -4.36
CA ASP A 251 17.61 -20.36 -4.98
C ASP A 251 16.86 -20.18 -6.30
N VAL A 252 17.61 -20.18 -7.40
CA VAL A 252 17.10 -19.89 -8.76
C VAL A 252 16.09 -20.95 -9.22
N ASP A 253 16.30 -22.21 -8.86
CA ASP A 253 15.42 -23.30 -9.27
C ASP A 253 14.06 -23.19 -8.57
N ARG A 254 14.07 -22.84 -7.30
CA ARG A 254 12.83 -22.53 -6.56
C ARG A 254 12.11 -21.29 -7.09
N MET A 255 12.86 -20.27 -7.52
CA MET A 255 12.25 -19.12 -8.20
C MET A 255 11.54 -19.56 -9.48
N ALA A 256 12.19 -20.38 -10.32
CA ALA A 256 11.62 -20.88 -11.56
C ALA A 256 10.37 -21.77 -11.31
N GLU A 257 10.42 -22.61 -10.27
CA GLU A 257 9.28 -23.44 -9.85
C GLU A 257 8.05 -22.58 -9.52
N VAL A 258 8.21 -21.54 -8.69
CA VAL A 258 7.14 -20.63 -8.32
C VAL A 258 6.62 -19.85 -9.53
N ILE A 259 7.50 -19.34 -10.39
CA ILE A 259 7.10 -18.63 -11.62
C ILE A 259 6.30 -19.56 -12.55
N SER A 260 6.73 -20.83 -12.67
CA SER A 260 6.01 -21.83 -13.45
C SER A 260 4.60 -22.09 -12.92
N PHE A 261 4.45 -22.18 -11.60
CA PHE A 261 3.14 -22.32 -10.97
C PHE A 261 2.27 -21.06 -11.21
N MET A 262 2.80 -19.86 -10.99
CA MET A 262 2.07 -18.62 -11.23
C MET A 262 1.61 -18.52 -12.71
N ALA A 263 2.46 -18.91 -13.66
CA ALA A 263 2.10 -18.92 -15.08
C ALA A 263 0.92 -19.87 -15.37
N LYS A 264 0.85 -21.03 -14.71
CA LYS A 264 -0.28 -21.96 -14.80
C LYS A 264 -1.56 -21.39 -14.17
N VAL A 265 -1.44 -20.61 -13.10
CA VAL A 265 -2.61 -19.94 -12.49
C VAL A 265 -3.25 -18.95 -13.47
N VAL A 266 -2.45 -18.23 -14.27
CA VAL A 266 -2.94 -17.17 -15.16
C VAL A 266 -3.04 -17.58 -16.65
N ASP A 267 -2.95 -18.87 -16.98
CA ASP A 267 -2.96 -19.39 -18.35
C ASP A 267 -4.33 -19.32 -19.06
N GLY A 268 -5.36 -18.86 -18.37
CA GLY A 268 -6.74 -18.78 -18.84
C GLY A 268 -7.62 -19.95 -18.40
N THR A 269 -7.04 -20.97 -17.73
CA THR A 269 -7.79 -22.14 -17.27
C THR A 269 -8.60 -21.84 -16.01
N VAL A 270 -7.98 -21.21 -15.02
CA VAL A 270 -8.62 -20.89 -13.74
C VAL A 270 -8.75 -19.38 -13.50
N ASN A 271 -7.89 -18.58 -14.10
CA ASN A 271 -7.89 -17.12 -14.04
C ASN A 271 -8.00 -16.56 -15.47
N PRO A 272 -8.85 -15.56 -15.73
CA PRO A 272 -8.89 -14.89 -17.03
C PRO A 272 -7.53 -14.34 -17.44
N LYS A 273 -7.20 -14.47 -18.74
CA LYS A 273 -5.95 -13.87 -19.24
C LYS A 273 -6.01 -12.35 -19.20
N HIS A 274 -4.84 -11.74 -19.04
CA HIS A 274 -4.63 -10.29 -19.16
C HIS A 274 -5.44 -9.43 -18.18
N LEU A 275 -5.75 -9.96 -16.98
CA LEU A 275 -6.34 -9.14 -15.93
C LEU A 275 -5.32 -8.14 -15.36
N ASP A 276 -5.67 -6.86 -15.35
CA ASP A 276 -5.06 -5.88 -14.48
C ASP A 276 -5.70 -5.90 -13.08
N TYR A 277 -5.17 -5.12 -12.16
CA TYR A 277 -5.63 -5.09 -10.79
C TYR A 277 -7.10 -4.66 -10.65
N ALA A 278 -7.49 -3.56 -11.32
CA ALA A 278 -8.85 -3.05 -11.29
C ALA A 278 -9.86 -4.05 -11.91
N SER A 279 -9.47 -4.67 -13.01
CA SER A 279 -10.28 -5.70 -13.69
C SER A 279 -10.44 -6.96 -12.82
N ALA A 280 -9.42 -7.35 -12.05
CA ALA A 280 -9.52 -8.47 -11.12
C ALA A 280 -10.53 -8.18 -10.00
N ILE A 281 -10.45 -6.98 -9.40
CA ILE A 281 -11.42 -6.51 -8.40
C ILE A 281 -12.84 -6.52 -9.00
N ALA A 282 -13.03 -5.89 -10.15
CA ALA A 282 -14.32 -5.83 -10.82
C ALA A 282 -14.86 -7.22 -11.16
N SER A 283 -14.02 -8.16 -11.61
CA SER A 283 -14.38 -9.53 -11.92
C SER A 283 -14.93 -10.27 -10.70
N PHE A 284 -14.29 -10.11 -9.55
CA PHE A 284 -14.75 -10.70 -8.30
C PHE A 284 -16.03 -10.03 -7.77
N VAL A 285 -16.07 -8.70 -7.71
CA VAL A 285 -17.26 -7.93 -7.31
C VAL A 285 -18.49 -8.30 -8.12
N ASN A 286 -18.34 -8.45 -9.44
CA ASN A 286 -19.42 -8.80 -10.36
C ASN A 286 -19.67 -10.32 -10.43
N LYS A 287 -19.08 -11.12 -9.54
CA LYS A 287 -19.24 -12.58 -9.47
C LYS A 287 -18.89 -13.30 -10.79
N GLN A 288 -17.93 -12.74 -11.56
CA GLN A 288 -17.38 -13.40 -12.74
C GLN A 288 -16.28 -14.40 -12.38
N THR A 289 -15.77 -14.32 -11.16
CA THR A 289 -14.83 -15.27 -10.54
C THR A 289 -15.32 -15.66 -9.15
N ALA A 290 -15.00 -16.87 -8.73
CA ALA A 290 -15.46 -17.42 -7.45
C ALA A 290 -14.52 -17.06 -6.28
N MET A 291 -13.23 -16.84 -6.56
CA MET A 291 -12.18 -16.49 -5.62
C MET A 291 -11.34 -15.38 -6.20
N THR A 292 -10.68 -14.59 -5.34
CA THR A 292 -9.64 -13.62 -5.76
C THR A 292 -8.45 -13.68 -4.84
N LEU A 293 -7.24 -13.46 -5.43
CA LEU A 293 -5.99 -13.36 -4.71
C LEU A 293 -5.65 -11.88 -4.59
N SER A 294 -5.69 -11.34 -3.39
CA SER A 294 -5.48 -9.92 -3.13
C SER A 294 -5.02 -9.68 -1.69
N GLY A 295 -4.75 -8.45 -1.32
CA GLY A 295 -4.54 -8.09 0.07
C GLY A 295 -5.84 -7.81 0.80
N GLU A 296 -5.79 -7.87 2.11
CA GLU A 296 -6.96 -7.67 2.96
C GLU A 296 -7.54 -6.26 2.86
N TRP A 297 -6.75 -5.26 2.40
CA TRP A 297 -7.20 -3.89 2.14
C TRP A 297 -8.36 -3.77 1.14
N GLU A 298 -8.65 -4.81 0.36
CA GLU A 298 -9.82 -4.85 -0.52
C GLU A 298 -11.10 -5.29 0.17
N LEU A 299 -11.06 -5.66 1.44
CA LEU A 299 -12.24 -6.14 2.17
C LEU A 299 -13.40 -5.14 2.11
N GLY A 300 -13.13 -3.85 2.30
CA GLY A 300 -14.14 -2.80 2.23
C GLY A 300 -14.87 -2.78 0.90
N THR A 301 -14.13 -2.87 -0.21
CA THR A 301 -14.65 -2.93 -1.58
C THR A 301 -15.53 -4.16 -1.79
N TYR A 302 -15.05 -5.33 -1.36
CA TYR A 302 -15.76 -6.60 -1.56
C TYR A 302 -17.02 -6.70 -0.70
N ARG A 303 -16.97 -6.23 0.56
CA ARG A 303 -18.14 -6.23 1.45
C ARG A 303 -19.20 -5.21 1.06
N ALA A 304 -18.83 -4.12 0.44
CA ALA A 304 -19.79 -3.18 -0.13
C ALA A 304 -20.63 -3.82 -1.25
N ALA A 305 -20.03 -4.74 -2.01
CA ALA A 305 -20.72 -5.47 -3.08
C ALA A 305 -21.44 -6.75 -2.58
N ASP A 306 -20.85 -7.47 -1.62
CA ASP A 306 -21.44 -8.69 -1.05
C ASP A 306 -21.05 -8.80 0.44
N LYS A 307 -22.04 -8.61 1.33
CA LYS A 307 -21.83 -8.69 2.78
C LYS A 307 -21.40 -10.08 3.25
N ASN A 308 -21.62 -11.12 2.44
CA ASN A 308 -21.31 -12.50 2.78
C ASN A 308 -19.98 -12.97 2.20
N VAL A 309 -19.12 -12.07 1.69
CA VAL A 309 -17.80 -12.45 1.21
C VAL A 309 -17.01 -13.16 2.31
N GLY A 310 -16.44 -14.33 1.96
CA GLY A 310 -15.50 -15.04 2.82
C GLY A 310 -14.07 -14.59 2.56
N ALA A 311 -13.23 -14.68 3.59
CA ALA A 311 -11.80 -14.50 3.46
C ALA A 311 -11.05 -15.55 4.29
N ALA A 312 -9.84 -15.89 3.85
CA ALA A 312 -8.98 -16.85 4.53
C ALA A 312 -7.50 -16.46 4.33
N PRO A 313 -6.58 -16.93 5.18
CA PRO A 313 -5.16 -16.79 4.92
C PRO A 313 -4.81 -17.34 3.54
N PHE A 314 -3.77 -16.77 2.91
CA PHE A 314 -3.25 -17.35 1.67
C PHE A 314 -2.78 -18.79 1.95
N PRO A 315 -3.20 -19.80 1.16
CA PRO A 315 -2.88 -21.20 1.44
C PRO A 315 -1.37 -21.50 1.36
N THR A 316 -0.93 -22.48 2.13
CA THR A 316 0.43 -23.01 2.03
C THR A 316 0.54 -23.97 0.85
N VAL A 317 1.04 -23.48 -0.29
CA VAL A 317 1.14 -24.21 -1.56
C VAL A 317 2.46 -25.00 -1.69
N PHE A 318 3.55 -24.50 -1.08
CA PHE A 318 4.90 -25.07 -1.21
C PHE A 318 5.48 -25.60 0.11
N GLY A 319 4.61 -26.00 1.04
CA GLY A 319 4.98 -26.79 2.22
C GLY A 319 5.32 -26.01 3.48
N THR A 320 5.93 -24.82 3.40
CA THR A 320 6.21 -23.99 4.56
C THR A 320 5.21 -22.84 4.67
N PRO A 321 4.52 -22.66 5.83
CA PRO A 321 3.63 -21.52 6.00
C PRO A 321 4.38 -20.20 5.87
N ALA A 322 4.01 -19.41 4.86
CA ALA A 322 4.52 -18.05 4.66
C ALA A 322 3.53 -17.27 3.82
N VAL A 323 3.31 -16.01 4.16
CA VAL A 323 2.46 -15.09 3.42
C VAL A 323 3.16 -13.74 3.30
N TYR A 324 3.16 -13.16 2.10
CA TYR A 324 3.66 -11.80 1.93
C TYR A 324 2.77 -10.85 2.75
N ALA A 325 3.41 -9.98 3.49
CA ALA A 325 2.77 -8.85 4.13
C ALA A 325 3.68 -7.62 4.08
N ASP A 326 3.11 -6.47 4.31
CA ASP A 326 3.81 -5.29 4.74
C ASP A 326 3.13 -4.75 6.00
N SER A 327 3.55 -3.63 6.51
CA SER A 327 2.96 -2.94 7.66
C SER A 327 2.92 -1.46 7.34
N HIS A 328 1.74 -0.86 7.42
CA HIS A 328 1.67 0.59 7.52
C HIS A 328 2.20 1.00 8.87
N SER A 329 3.00 2.04 8.89
CA SER A 329 3.64 2.51 10.12
C SER A 329 3.67 4.03 10.14
N PHE A 330 3.49 4.62 11.31
CA PHE A 330 3.71 6.05 11.52
C PHE A 330 5.21 6.31 11.58
N VAL A 331 5.68 7.27 10.79
CA VAL A 331 7.06 7.73 10.75
C VAL A 331 7.12 9.23 10.99
N LEU A 332 8.23 9.72 11.55
CA LEU A 332 8.49 11.14 11.72
C LEU A 332 9.40 11.61 10.57
N PRO A 333 8.90 12.30 9.55
CA PRO A 333 9.72 12.91 8.52
C PRO A 333 10.67 13.93 9.13
N HIS A 334 11.93 13.95 8.67
CA HIS A 334 12.96 14.84 9.24
C HIS A 334 12.55 16.31 9.21
N ARG A 335 12.87 17.01 10.30
CA ARG A 335 12.65 18.47 10.48
C ARG A 335 13.89 19.13 11.07
N ASP A 336 14.35 20.21 10.44
CA ASP A 336 15.56 20.95 10.89
C ASP A 336 15.42 21.55 12.30
N HIS A 337 14.21 21.90 12.71
CA HIS A 337 13.92 22.57 13.97
C HIS A 337 12.69 21.93 14.63
N PRO A 338 12.85 20.79 15.33
CA PRO A 338 11.75 20.17 16.05
C PRO A 338 11.37 21.01 17.28
N ASP A 339 10.07 21.32 17.40
CA ASP A 339 9.47 21.90 18.60
C ASP A 339 9.07 20.79 19.57
N GLU A 340 9.53 20.85 20.81
CA GLU A 340 9.30 19.82 21.84
C GLU A 340 7.80 19.67 22.17
N GLU A 341 7.07 20.76 22.31
CA GLU A 341 5.63 20.69 22.59
C GLU A 341 4.88 20.08 21.41
N HIS A 342 5.26 20.45 20.19
CA HIS A 342 4.71 19.89 18.97
C HIS A 342 5.02 18.39 18.83
N ARG A 343 6.26 17.99 19.18
CA ARG A 343 6.67 16.60 19.23
C ARG A 343 5.81 15.79 20.20
N ARG A 344 5.60 16.28 21.44
CA ARG A 344 4.69 15.65 22.42
C ARG A 344 3.27 15.50 21.90
N ARG A 345 2.78 16.49 21.20
CA ARG A 345 1.44 16.49 20.57
C ARG A 345 1.33 15.43 19.50
N THR A 346 2.36 15.30 18.64
CA THR A 346 2.43 14.27 17.60
C THR A 346 2.45 12.86 18.19
N HIS A 347 3.24 12.61 19.23
CA HIS A 347 3.28 11.32 19.93
C HIS A 347 1.93 10.97 20.55
N ARG A 348 1.27 11.93 21.21
CA ARG A 348 -0.08 11.74 21.75
C ARG A 348 -1.09 11.40 20.65
N ALA A 349 -1.04 12.10 19.53
CA ALA A 349 -1.95 11.87 18.42
C ALA A 349 -1.78 10.44 17.86
N VAL A 350 -0.55 9.98 17.65
CA VAL A 350 -0.30 8.61 17.18
C VAL A 350 -0.74 7.57 18.22
N ALA A 351 -0.48 7.80 19.50
CA ALA A 351 -0.94 6.91 20.55
C ALA A 351 -2.48 6.79 20.59
N ALA A 352 -3.18 7.91 20.43
CA ALA A 352 -4.65 7.93 20.37
C ALA A 352 -5.18 7.19 19.12
N LEU A 353 -4.54 7.38 17.96
CA LEU A 353 -4.88 6.66 16.74
C LEU A 353 -4.70 5.14 16.93
N LEU A 354 -3.59 4.68 17.48
CA LEU A 354 -3.37 3.24 17.72
C LEU A 354 -4.43 2.63 18.64
N LYS A 355 -4.83 3.34 19.70
CA LYS A 355 -5.91 2.91 20.59
C LYS A 355 -7.28 2.86 19.91
N ALA A 356 -7.50 3.69 18.91
CA ALA A 356 -8.70 3.67 18.06
C ALA A 356 -8.64 2.61 16.94
N GLY A 357 -7.63 1.75 16.92
CA GLY A 357 -7.34 0.77 15.87
C GLY A 357 -8.45 -0.26 15.59
N GLN A 358 -9.46 -0.39 16.49
CA GLN A 358 -10.66 -1.18 16.20
C GLN A 358 -11.39 -0.67 14.94
N VAL A 359 -11.40 0.64 14.69
CA VAL A 359 -11.96 1.22 13.46
C VAL A 359 -11.15 0.74 12.25
N TRP A 360 -9.82 0.78 12.35
CA TRP A 360 -8.91 0.31 11.29
C TRP A 360 -9.08 -1.16 10.97
N ALA A 361 -9.34 -1.99 11.99
CA ALA A 361 -9.66 -3.41 11.81
C ALA A 361 -10.90 -3.64 10.94
N THR A 362 -11.87 -2.74 10.94
CA THR A 362 -13.08 -2.89 10.09
C THR A 362 -12.77 -2.72 8.60
N ALA A 363 -11.67 -2.05 8.24
CA ALA A 363 -11.17 -1.98 6.86
C ALA A 363 -10.64 -3.31 6.32
N GLY A 364 -10.28 -4.23 7.21
CA GLY A 364 -9.65 -5.51 6.86
C GLY A 364 -8.27 -5.68 7.48
N HIS A 365 -7.61 -4.58 7.81
CA HIS A 365 -6.24 -4.57 8.34
C HIS A 365 -6.16 -5.27 9.69
N ILE A 366 -5.05 -5.95 9.95
CA ILE A 366 -4.76 -6.55 11.26
C ILE A 366 -3.99 -5.50 12.08
N PRO A 367 -4.61 -4.86 13.10
CA PRO A 367 -3.91 -3.87 13.93
C PRO A 367 -2.63 -4.45 14.53
N ALA A 368 -1.50 -3.73 14.36
CA ALA A 368 -0.23 -4.13 14.95
C ALA A 368 -0.21 -3.91 16.47
N TYR A 369 -1.01 -2.94 16.97
CA TYR A 369 -1.20 -2.69 18.40
C TYR A 369 -2.08 -3.80 18.99
N GLN A 370 -1.44 -4.80 19.58
CA GLN A 370 -2.06 -6.04 20.06
C GLN A 370 -3.19 -5.86 21.10
N PRO A 371 -3.20 -4.84 21.97
CA PRO A 371 -4.35 -4.61 22.83
C PRO A 371 -5.69 -4.52 22.08
N VAL A 372 -5.70 -4.04 20.83
CA VAL A 372 -6.90 -4.05 19.97
C VAL A 372 -7.27 -5.47 19.54
N THR A 373 -6.31 -6.24 19.04
CA THR A 373 -6.57 -7.60 18.51
C THR A 373 -6.93 -8.61 19.59
N ARG A 374 -6.59 -8.32 20.85
CA ARG A 374 -6.96 -9.14 22.02
C ARG A 374 -8.38 -8.86 22.54
N THR A 375 -9.12 -7.91 21.96
CA THR A 375 -10.49 -7.58 22.40
C THR A 375 -11.51 -8.59 21.88
N THR A 376 -12.59 -8.77 22.64
CA THR A 376 -13.76 -9.54 22.16
C THR A 376 -14.39 -8.92 20.93
N ALA A 377 -14.31 -7.59 20.79
CA ALA A 377 -14.82 -6.86 19.62
C ALA A 377 -14.08 -7.26 18.35
N TYR A 378 -12.74 -7.36 18.40
CA TYR A 378 -11.93 -7.83 17.26
C TYR A 378 -12.21 -9.30 16.94
N ALA A 379 -12.26 -10.17 17.95
CA ALA A 379 -12.52 -11.60 17.76
C ALA A 379 -13.90 -11.93 17.13
N ARG A 380 -14.81 -10.96 17.13
CA ARG A 380 -16.14 -11.07 16.49
C ARG A 380 -16.21 -10.43 15.10
N LEU A 381 -15.12 -9.85 14.62
CA LEU A 381 -15.09 -9.26 13.27
C LEU A 381 -15.03 -10.38 12.22
N GLU A 382 -16.04 -10.43 11.38
CA GLU A 382 -16.08 -11.34 10.24
C GLU A 382 -15.92 -10.59 8.92
N PRO A 383 -15.10 -11.09 7.99
CA PRO A 383 -14.30 -12.31 8.05
C PRO A 383 -12.89 -12.12 8.64
N GLN A 384 -12.58 -10.98 9.29
CA GLN A 384 -11.22 -10.64 9.76
C GLN A 384 -10.65 -11.67 10.74
N ALA A 385 -11.49 -12.20 11.62
CA ALA A 385 -11.07 -13.23 12.57
C ALA A 385 -10.53 -14.49 11.88
N HIS A 386 -11.02 -14.83 10.69
CA HIS A 386 -10.61 -16.03 9.95
C HIS A 386 -9.20 -15.94 9.38
N TYR A 387 -8.70 -14.75 9.07
CA TYR A 387 -7.35 -14.57 8.52
C TYR A 387 -6.36 -13.89 9.47
N ALA A 388 -6.79 -13.51 10.67
CA ALA A 388 -5.92 -12.84 11.65
C ALA A 388 -4.63 -13.64 11.96
N GLN A 389 -4.72 -14.96 11.93
CA GLN A 389 -3.57 -15.85 12.14
C GLN A 389 -2.49 -15.72 11.05
N ALA A 390 -2.81 -15.14 9.89
CA ALA A 390 -1.81 -14.88 8.84
C ALA A 390 -0.66 -14.01 9.37
N ALA A 391 -0.91 -13.13 10.34
CA ALA A 391 0.10 -12.28 10.97
C ALA A 391 1.25 -13.05 11.63
N SER A 392 1.06 -14.35 11.98
CA SER A 392 2.12 -15.18 12.58
C SER A 392 3.08 -15.81 11.58
N HIS A 393 2.75 -15.75 10.27
CA HIS A 393 3.54 -16.35 9.19
C HIS A 393 3.92 -15.34 8.11
N VAL A 394 3.93 -14.05 8.45
CA VAL A 394 4.24 -12.99 7.49
C VAL A 394 5.71 -12.99 7.08
N VAL A 395 5.93 -12.71 5.82
CA VAL A 395 7.25 -12.41 5.28
C VAL A 395 7.22 -11.00 4.70
N LEU A 396 8.07 -10.15 5.26
CA LEU A 396 8.22 -8.76 4.84
C LEU A 396 9.27 -8.68 3.73
N ASP A 397 9.22 -7.64 2.92
CA ASP A 397 10.26 -7.35 1.92
C ASP A 397 11.66 -7.39 2.53
N PRO A 398 12.70 -7.74 1.73
CA PRO A 398 14.08 -7.70 2.19
C PRO A 398 14.45 -6.33 2.77
N SER A 399 15.18 -6.34 3.90
CA SER A 399 15.63 -5.11 4.56
C SER A 399 16.89 -4.56 3.89
N VAL A 400 16.72 -4.02 2.67
CA VAL A 400 17.77 -3.35 1.91
C VAL A 400 17.25 -2.00 1.43
N TRP A 401 18.14 -1.02 1.28
CA TRP A 401 17.76 0.37 1.02
C TRP A 401 16.90 0.59 -0.23
N PHE A 402 17.06 -0.27 -1.24
CA PHE A 402 16.35 -0.16 -2.53
C PHE A 402 15.03 -0.93 -2.60
N ALA A 403 14.69 -1.73 -1.59
CA ALA A 403 13.47 -2.54 -1.58
C ALA A 403 12.26 -1.78 -1.00
N GLY A 404 11.11 -2.45 -1.02
CA GLY A 404 9.87 -2.02 -0.38
C GLY A 404 8.80 -1.52 -1.33
N ALA A 405 7.65 -1.19 -0.76
CA ALA A 405 6.44 -0.79 -1.46
C ALA A 405 6.66 0.40 -2.40
N GLY A 406 6.24 0.26 -3.67
CA GLY A 406 6.38 1.31 -4.68
C GLY A 406 7.83 1.65 -5.07
N SER A 407 8.80 0.77 -4.77
CA SER A 407 10.21 0.97 -5.13
C SER A 407 10.52 0.53 -6.57
N ASP A 408 11.65 1.01 -7.09
CA ASP A 408 12.18 0.55 -8.37
C ASP A 408 12.50 -0.95 -8.36
N PHE A 409 12.89 -1.49 -7.20
CA PHE A 409 13.07 -2.92 -7.01
C PHE A 409 11.78 -3.69 -7.25
N GLN A 410 10.69 -3.32 -6.56
CA GLN A 410 9.39 -3.98 -6.72
C GLN A 410 8.93 -3.91 -8.18
N ASN A 411 9.05 -2.74 -8.81
CA ASN A 411 8.73 -2.55 -10.23
C ASN A 411 9.58 -3.44 -11.14
N ALA A 412 10.90 -3.46 -10.94
CA ALA A 412 11.82 -4.23 -11.77
C ALA A 412 11.60 -5.74 -11.66
N MET A 413 11.35 -6.26 -10.44
CA MET A 413 11.05 -7.68 -10.23
C MET A 413 9.73 -8.06 -10.91
N SER A 414 8.69 -7.26 -10.72
CA SER A 414 7.37 -7.54 -11.27
C SER A 414 7.32 -7.44 -12.80
N GLN A 415 8.07 -6.52 -13.41
CA GLN A 415 8.18 -6.47 -14.88
C GLN A 415 8.74 -7.76 -15.47
N VAL A 416 9.71 -8.39 -14.81
CA VAL A 416 10.25 -9.70 -15.26
C VAL A 416 9.21 -10.81 -15.05
N LEU A 417 8.51 -10.80 -13.90
CA LEU A 417 7.43 -11.75 -13.63
C LEU A 417 6.31 -11.63 -14.67
N GLN A 418 5.88 -10.41 -14.98
CA GLN A 418 4.83 -10.16 -15.98
C GLN A 418 5.19 -10.74 -17.35
N GLN A 419 6.44 -10.60 -17.81
CA GLN A 419 6.91 -11.21 -19.07
C GLN A 419 6.76 -12.73 -19.05
N ALA A 420 7.07 -13.38 -17.92
CA ALA A 420 6.89 -14.82 -17.79
C ALA A 420 5.41 -15.21 -17.75
N LEU A 421 4.58 -14.46 -17.03
CA LEU A 421 3.16 -14.72 -16.89
C LEU A 421 2.37 -14.47 -18.19
N LEU A 422 2.88 -13.58 -19.05
CA LEU A 422 2.34 -13.34 -20.38
C LEU A 422 2.82 -14.37 -21.43
N GLY A 423 3.83 -15.18 -21.08
CA GLY A 423 4.41 -16.18 -22.00
C GLY A 423 5.57 -15.67 -22.85
N ASP A 424 6.01 -14.43 -22.64
CA ASP A 424 7.11 -13.82 -23.40
C ASP A 424 8.50 -14.32 -22.93
N MET A 425 8.53 -14.96 -21.75
CA MET A 425 9.76 -15.45 -21.15
C MET A 425 9.50 -16.79 -20.42
N THR A 426 10.43 -17.76 -20.55
CA THR A 426 10.33 -18.99 -19.76
C THR A 426 10.61 -18.73 -18.27
N PRO A 427 10.05 -19.54 -17.35
CA PRO A 427 10.28 -19.40 -15.90
C PRO A 427 11.76 -19.35 -15.53
N ASP A 428 12.60 -20.23 -16.11
CA ASP A 428 14.05 -20.25 -15.87
C ASP A 428 14.76 -18.96 -16.32
N ARG A 429 14.37 -18.44 -17.49
CA ARG A 429 14.93 -17.16 -17.99
C ARG A 429 14.51 -16.01 -17.11
N ALA A 430 13.26 -16.02 -16.62
CA ALA A 430 12.73 -15.02 -15.73
C ALA A 430 13.47 -15.04 -14.38
N ALA A 431 13.62 -16.22 -13.75
CA ALA A 431 14.37 -16.36 -12.51
C ALA A 431 15.80 -15.80 -12.64
N ARG A 432 16.53 -16.19 -13.70
CA ARG A 432 17.90 -15.66 -13.97
C ARG A 432 17.87 -14.15 -14.26
N ALA A 433 16.83 -13.63 -14.91
CA ALA A 433 16.71 -12.20 -15.17
C ALA A 433 16.46 -11.41 -13.87
N MET A 434 15.65 -11.95 -12.96
CA MET A 434 15.45 -11.38 -11.63
C MET A 434 16.78 -11.32 -10.85
N VAL A 435 17.57 -12.40 -10.86
CA VAL A 435 18.90 -12.41 -10.20
C VAL A 435 19.83 -11.34 -10.78
N ARG A 436 19.88 -11.18 -12.11
CA ARG A 436 20.68 -10.11 -12.71
C ARG A 436 20.24 -8.72 -12.26
N ARG A 437 18.91 -8.49 -12.15
CA ARG A 437 18.36 -7.23 -11.64
C ARG A 437 18.71 -7.00 -10.18
N LEU A 438 18.60 -8.04 -9.34
CA LEU A 438 19.02 -8.01 -7.93
C LEU A 438 20.50 -7.60 -7.81
N ASN A 439 21.39 -8.23 -8.57
CA ASN A 439 22.82 -7.91 -8.57
C ASN A 439 23.09 -6.47 -9.04
N THR A 440 22.29 -5.95 -9.99
CA THR A 440 22.39 -4.55 -10.41
C THR A 440 22.01 -3.58 -9.27
N PHE A 441 21.02 -3.91 -8.45
CA PHE A 441 20.69 -3.09 -7.27
C PHE A 441 21.79 -3.19 -6.21
N LEU A 442 22.25 -4.40 -5.91
CA LEU A 442 23.28 -4.68 -4.91
C LEU A 442 24.66 -4.07 -5.23
N SER A 443 24.95 -3.85 -6.51
CA SER A 443 26.20 -3.19 -6.94
C SER A 443 26.19 -1.67 -6.80
N LYS A 444 25.02 -1.06 -6.51
CA LYS A 444 24.92 0.38 -6.26
C LYS A 444 25.26 0.66 -4.79
N PRO A 445 26.01 1.74 -4.51
CA PRO A 445 26.24 2.15 -3.13
C PRO A 445 24.93 2.52 -2.45
N SER A 446 24.85 2.27 -1.14
CA SER A 446 23.81 2.83 -0.31
C SER A 446 23.86 4.36 -0.36
N PRO A 447 22.72 5.05 -0.37
CA PRO A 447 22.69 6.52 -0.23
C PRO A 447 23.01 7.00 1.20
N ALA A 448 23.15 6.09 2.17
CA ALA A 448 23.51 6.36 3.57
C ALA A 448 25.02 6.41 3.78
#